data_b82b176d64bafb5e89324b32a0ec9017
#
_entry.id   b82b176d64bafb5e89324b32a0ec9017
#
_cell.length_a   1.000
_cell.length_b   1.000
_cell.length_c   1.000
_cell.angle_alpha   90.00
_cell.angle_beta   90.00
_cell.angle_gamma   90.00
#
_symmetry.space_group_name_H-M   'P 1'
#
loop_
_entity.id
_entity.type
_entity.pdbx_description
1 polymer ?
#
loop_
_entity_poly.entity_id
_entity_poly.type
_entity_poly.pdbx_seq_one_letter_code
_entity_poly.pdbx_strand_id
1 'polypeptide(L)'
;MRIGLTRRMMVWCGAASMLLPAVSAVAAVNAYMIVVGAKQGAIKSDVVRPGTPAGAIHLTSVVKETPAATGATSGKRQHSVITITKEIDKASPLLAQALNSNETMKTVQIVFAGSGAGAGKVAQKIELTNATILGIRKAGNTEEIKLTYESIEVTYTNGGKTAMDDWNAPI
;
A
#
# COMPACT_ATOMS: atom_id res chain seq x y z
N MET A 1 -77.81 1.56 -25.34
CA MET A 1 -77.03 1.61 -24.12
C MET A 1 -75.81 0.70 -24.31
N ARG A 2 -74.67 1.24 -24.74
CA ARG A 2 -73.46 0.46 -25.06
C ARG A 2 -72.35 0.98 -24.17
N ILE A 3 -71.88 0.12 -23.29
CA ILE A 3 -70.78 0.39 -22.36
C ILE A 3 -69.49 -0.04 -23.05
N GLY A 4 -68.64 0.93 -23.40
CA GLY A 4 -67.34 0.72 -23.98
C GLY A 4 -66.30 0.43 -22.87
N LEU A 5 -65.70 -0.76 -22.92
CA LEU A 5 -64.68 -1.21 -22.04
C LEU A 5 -63.29 -0.84 -22.62
N THR A 6 -62.69 0.24 -22.16
CA THR A 6 -61.32 0.64 -22.53
C THR A 6 -60.29 -0.13 -21.72
N ARG A 7 -59.61 -1.01 -22.40
CA ARG A 7 -58.47 -1.81 -21.89
C ARG A 7 -57.25 -0.91 -21.73
N ARG A 8 -56.92 -0.58 -20.49
CA ARG A 8 -55.66 0.13 -20.15
C ARG A 8 -54.51 -0.86 -20.19
N MET A 9 -53.65 -0.71 -21.19
CA MET A 9 -52.42 -1.42 -21.36
C MET A 9 -51.37 -0.82 -20.36
N MET A 10 -51.01 -1.60 -19.34
CA MET A 10 -50.04 -1.20 -18.33
C MET A 10 -48.66 -1.56 -18.86
N VAL A 11 -47.92 -0.54 -19.32
CA VAL A 11 -46.51 -0.71 -19.73
C VAL A 11 -45.66 -0.75 -18.46
N TRP A 12 -45.10 -1.90 -18.16
CA TRP A 12 -44.10 -2.04 -17.14
C TRP A 12 -42.74 -1.58 -17.69
N CYS A 13 -42.33 -0.38 -17.31
CA CYS A 13 -40.95 0.07 -17.47
C CYS A 13 -40.08 -0.60 -16.42
N GLY A 14 -39.40 -1.68 -16.78
CA GLY A 14 -38.38 -2.31 -15.95
C GLY A 14 -37.15 -1.41 -15.90
N ALA A 15 -36.97 -0.71 -14.77
CA ALA A 15 -35.71 -0.01 -14.49
C ALA A 15 -34.63 -1.04 -14.15
N ALA A 16 -33.78 -1.38 -15.12
CA ALA A 16 -32.57 -2.12 -14.88
C ALA A 16 -31.59 -1.24 -14.12
N SER A 17 -31.50 -1.44 -12.81
CA SER A 17 -30.52 -0.79 -11.95
C SER A 17 -29.15 -1.40 -12.24
N MET A 18 -28.34 -0.74 -13.09
CA MET A 18 -26.93 -1.07 -13.27
C MET A 18 -26.20 -0.70 -11.98
N LEU A 19 -25.85 -1.71 -11.16
CA LEU A 19 -24.84 -1.56 -10.12
C LEU A 19 -23.47 -1.35 -10.80
N LEU A 20 -23.06 -0.09 -10.89
CA LEU A 20 -21.68 0.23 -11.21
C LEU A 20 -20.84 -0.16 -9.99
N PRO A 21 -19.76 -0.95 -10.15
CA PRO A 21 -18.82 -1.19 -9.05
C PRO A 21 -18.24 0.16 -8.65
N ALA A 22 -18.35 0.51 -7.37
CA ALA A 22 -17.69 1.67 -6.80
C ALA A 22 -16.17 1.45 -6.93
N VAL A 23 -15.56 2.10 -7.91
CA VAL A 23 -14.12 2.23 -7.98
C VAL A 23 -13.73 3.13 -6.80
N SER A 24 -13.21 2.52 -5.75
CA SER A 24 -12.63 3.27 -4.63
C SER A 24 -11.52 4.14 -5.20
N ALA A 25 -11.74 5.45 -5.27
CA ALA A 25 -10.70 6.40 -5.61
C ALA A 25 -9.61 6.28 -4.54
N VAL A 26 -8.48 5.71 -4.91
CA VAL A 26 -7.29 5.71 -4.06
C VAL A 26 -6.86 7.16 -3.96
N ALA A 27 -7.11 7.79 -2.84
CA ALA A 27 -6.63 9.14 -2.56
C ALA A 27 -5.11 9.13 -2.75
N ALA A 28 -4.57 10.09 -3.49
CA ALA A 28 -3.13 10.23 -3.70
C ALA A 28 -2.45 10.32 -2.32
N VAL A 29 -1.71 9.29 -1.96
CA VAL A 29 -1.01 9.21 -0.67
C VAL A 29 0.25 10.04 -0.78
N ASN A 30 0.39 11.06 0.06
CA ASN A 30 1.64 11.80 0.17
C ASN A 30 2.60 11.00 1.05
N ALA A 31 3.19 9.95 0.48
CA ALA A 31 4.08 9.04 1.19
C ALA A 31 5.41 8.89 0.44
N TYR A 32 6.45 8.62 1.20
CA TYR A 32 7.75 8.25 0.65
C TYR A 32 8.36 7.11 1.45
N MET A 33 9.32 6.43 0.82
CA MET A 33 10.02 5.29 1.41
C MET A 33 11.53 5.55 1.40
N ILE A 34 12.19 5.12 2.48
CA ILE A 34 13.65 5.07 2.60
C ILE A 34 14.03 3.62 2.79
N VAL A 35 14.95 3.11 1.96
CA VAL A 35 15.34 1.69 1.95
C VAL A 35 16.84 1.54 2.12
N VAL A 36 17.24 0.62 2.98
CA VAL A 36 18.62 0.23 3.17
C VAL A 36 18.75 -1.29 3.01
N GLY A 37 19.36 -1.70 1.91
CA GLY A 37 19.68 -3.10 1.64
C GLY A 37 20.89 -3.58 2.44
N ALA A 38 20.98 -4.88 2.66
CA ALA A 38 22.10 -5.50 3.38
C ALA A 38 23.39 -5.49 2.55
N LYS A 39 23.28 -5.60 1.22
CA LYS A 39 24.41 -5.65 0.29
C LYS A 39 24.59 -4.34 -0.48
N GLN A 40 23.50 -3.80 -1.03
CA GLN A 40 23.52 -2.60 -1.86
C GLN A 40 23.60 -1.30 -1.04
N GLY A 41 23.34 -1.35 0.28
CA GLY A 41 23.25 -0.15 1.12
C GLY A 41 22.00 0.67 0.81
N ALA A 42 22.10 2.00 0.84
CA ALA A 42 20.95 2.88 0.64
C ALA A 42 20.50 2.89 -0.84
N ILE A 43 19.26 2.45 -1.09
CA ILE A 43 18.61 2.51 -2.40
C ILE A 43 17.90 3.86 -2.51
N LYS A 44 18.31 4.68 -3.49
CA LYS A 44 17.87 6.06 -3.62
C LYS A 44 17.19 6.31 -4.95
N SER A 45 16.13 7.12 -4.90
CA SER A 45 15.48 7.72 -6.08
C SER A 45 16.22 8.98 -6.53
N ASP A 46 16.07 9.35 -7.77
CA ASP A 46 16.51 10.63 -8.34
C ASP A 46 15.36 11.66 -8.41
N VAL A 47 14.15 11.23 -8.10
CA VAL A 47 12.97 12.11 -8.05
C VAL A 47 13.00 12.93 -6.77
N VAL A 48 13.09 14.26 -6.90
CA VAL A 48 13.05 15.19 -5.76
C VAL A 48 11.67 15.82 -5.69
N ARG A 49 11.04 15.73 -4.51
CA ARG A 49 9.78 16.43 -4.23
C ARG A 49 9.93 17.33 -3.00
N PRO A 50 9.29 18.52 -2.98
CA PRO A 50 9.32 19.39 -1.82
C PRO A 50 8.83 18.70 -0.54
N GLY A 51 9.54 18.90 0.56
CA GLY A 51 9.16 18.32 1.86
C GLY A 51 9.57 16.87 2.07
N THR A 52 10.33 16.27 1.15
CA THR A 52 10.84 14.90 1.30
C THR A 52 12.38 14.89 1.33
N PRO A 53 13.00 13.95 2.05
CA PRO A 53 14.45 13.81 2.08
C PRO A 53 15.01 13.49 0.69
N ALA A 54 16.22 13.98 0.41
CA ALA A 54 16.92 13.66 -0.83
C ALA A 54 17.15 12.14 -0.96
N GLY A 55 16.81 11.58 -2.13
CA GLY A 55 16.92 10.16 -2.40
C GLY A 55 15.76 9.30 -1.87
N ALA A 56 14.75 9.91 -1.27
CA ALA A 56 13.53 9.20 -0.88
C ALA A 56 12.76 8.72 -2.12
N ILE A 57 12.20 7.52 -2.02
CA ILE A 57 11.39 6.89 -3.07
C ILE A 57 9.94 7.28 -2.84
N HIS A 58 9.34 8.00 -3.80
CA HIS A 58 7.95 8.45 -3.69
C HIS A 58 6.97 7.31 -3.95
N LEU A 59 5.93 7.23 -3.13
CA LEU A 59 4.89 6.23 -3.21
C LEU A 59 3.58 6.86 -3.66
N THR A 60 2.89 6.19 -4.57
CA THR A 60 1.54 6.55 -5.02
C THR A 60 0.46 5.79 -4.27
N SER A 61 0.81 4.62 -3.72
CA SER A 61 -0.09 3.81 -2.91
C SER A 61 0.70 2.96 -1.92
N VAL A 62 0.09 2.71 -0.75
CA VAL A 62 0.58 1.77 0.26
C VAL A 62 -0.62 0.99 0.79
N VAL A 63 -0.59 -0.33 0.63
CA VAL A 63 -1.65 -1.24 1.09
C VAL A 63 -1.03 -2.30 1.99
N LYS A 64 -1.50 -2.39 3.23
CA LYS A 64 -1.18 -3.50 4.12
C LYS A 64 -2.26 -4.57 3.93
N GLU A 65 -1.89 -5.71 3.38
CA GLU A 65 -2.78 -6.85 3.27
C GLU A 65 -2.85 -7.53 4.63
N THR A 66 -4.04 -7.54 5.24
CA THR A 66 -4.28 -8.34 6.43
C THR A 66 -4.69 -9.73 5.96
N PRO A 67 -3.98 -10.80 6.35
CA PRO A 67 -4.40 -12.15 6.00
C PRO A 67 -5.83 -12.36 6.46
N ALA A 68 -6.71 -12.85 5.57
CA ALA A 68 -8.03 -13.27 5.97
C ALA A 68 -7.87 -14.38 7.02
N ALA A 69 -8.56 -14.26 8.14
CA ALA A 69 -8.65 -15.31 9.13
C ALA A 69 -9.40 -16.51 8.51
N THR A 70 -8.68 -17.33 7.76
CA THR A 70 -9.18 -18.65 7.37
C THR A 70 -9.16 -19.48 8.65
N GLY A 71 -10.33 -19.89 9.15
CA GLY A 71 -10.60 -20.54 10.43
C GLY A 71 -9.81 -21.82 10.75
N ALA A 72 -8.54 -21.84 10.49
CA ALA A 72 -7.60 -22.85 10.91
C ALA A 72 -7.07 -22.48 12.31
N THR A 73 -7.45 -23.25 13.29
CA THR A 73 -6.98 -23.27 14.68
C THR A 73 -5.48 -23.63 14.82
N SER A 74 -4.64 -23.28 13.88
CA SER A 74 -3.20 -23.42 14.03
C SER A 74 -2.63 -22.06 14.44
N GLY A 75 -2.12 -21.93 15.65
CA GLY A 75 -1.56 -20.70 16.23
C GLY A 75 -0.31 -20.15 15.55
N LYS A 76 -0.16 -20.33 14.25
CA LYS A 76 0.88 -19.72 13.44
C LYS A 76 0.37 -18.39 12.92
N ARG A 77 0.99 -17.29 13.35
CA ARG A 77 0.79 -15.97 12.77
C ARG A 77 1.12 -16.04 11.28
N GLN A 78 0.23 -15.51 10.43
CA GLN A 78 0.51 -15.36 9.01
C GLN A 78 1.19 -14.01 8.77
N HIS A 79 2.27 -14.02 8.00
CA HIS A 79 2.97 -12.79 7.62
C HIS A 79 2.04 -11.90 6.80
N SER A 80 1.85 -10.66 7.26
CA SER A 80 1.18 -9.64 6.47
C SER A 80 2.11 -9.18 5.35
N VAL A 81 1.54 -8.93 4.19
CA VAL A 81 2.27 -8.38 3.04
C VAL A 81 1.97 -6.89 2.95
N ILE A 82 2.99 -6.08 2.71
CA ILE A 82 2.80 -4.67 2.36
C ILE A 82 3.05 -4.54 0.87
N THR A 83 2.03 -4.05 0.18
CA THR A 83 2.09 -3.74 -1.25
C THR A 83 2.23 -2.24 -1.40
N ILE A 84 3.31 -1.81 -2.04
CA ILE A 84 3.57 -0.41 -2.37
C ILE A 84 3.52 -0.20 -3.88
N THR A 85 3.04 0.94 -4.31
CA THR A 85 3.07 1.36 -5.72
C THR A 85 3.88 2.64 -5.85
N LYS A 86 4.77 2.69 -6.83
CA LYS A 86 5.62 3.86 -7.14
C LYS A 86 5.75 4.05 -8.64
N GLU A 87 6.14 5.25 -9.04
CA GLU A 87 6.57 5.50 -10.42
C GLU A 87 7.95 4.85 -10.68
N ILE A 88 8.19 4.46 -11.94
CA ILE A 88 9.48 3.91 -12.35
C ILE A 88 10.54 5.03 -12.32
N ASP A 89 11.62 4.81 -11.59
CA ASP A 89 12.70 5.75 -11.37
C ASP A 89 14.06 5.03 -11.27
N LYS A 90 15.09 5.76 -10.87
CA LYS A 90 16.45 5.22 -10.70
C LYS A 90 16.58 4.14 -9.64
N ALA A 91 15.66 4.08 -8.67
CA ALA A 91 15.63 3.02 -7.65
C ALA A 91 15.11 1.69 -8.22
N SER A 92 14.30 1.72 -9.30
CA SER A 92 13.66 0.52 -9.86
C SER A 92 14.63 -0.61 -10.21
N PRO A 93 15.76 -0.39 -10.93
CA PRO A 93 16.71 -1.45 -11.22
C PRO A 93 17.40 -2.01 -9.97
N LEU A 94 17.63 -1.18 -8.93
CA LEU A 94 18.23 -1.61 -7.67
C LEU A 94 17.26 -2.50 -6.88
N LEU A 95 15.97 -2.15 -6.85
CA LEU A 95 14.93 -2.95 -6.23
C LEU A 95 14.73 -4.29 -6.98
N ALA A 96 14.81 -4.28 -8.32
CA ALA A 96 14.77 -5.50 -9.12
C ALA A 96 15.99 -6.39 -8.87
N GLN A 97 17.18 -5.80 -8.70
CA GLN A 97 18.39 -6.53 -8.32
C GLN A 97 18.26 -7.14 -6.94
N ALA A 98 17.67 -6.42 -5.96
CA ALA A 98 17.42 -6.93 -4.63
C ALA A 98 16.46 -8.13 -4.65
N LEU A 99 15.39 -8.07 -5.46
CA LEU A 99 14.49 -9.21 -5.67
C LEU A 99 15.24 -10.41 -6.24
N ASN A 100 16.01 -10.23 -7.31
CA ASN A 100 16.71 -11.32 -8.01
C ASN A 100 17.81 -11.97 -7.14
N SER A 101 18.44 -11.19 -6.27
CA SER A 101 19.46 -11.67 -5.34
C SER A 101 18.91 -12.14 -4.00
N ASN A 102 17.58 -12.10 -3.83
CA ASN A 102 16.88 -12.33 -2.56
C ASN A 102 17.53 -11.55 -1.40
N GLU A 103 17.82 -10.27 -1.65
CA GLU A 103 18.49 -9.42 -0.69
C GLU A 103 17.54 -9.00 0.44
N THR A 104 18.01 -9.13 1.68
CA THR A 104 17.29 -8.61 2.82
C THR A 104 17.48 -7.10 2.92
N MET A 105 16.38 -6.36 3.02
CA MET A 105 16.37 -4.95 3.36
C MET A 105 16.46 -4.82 4.88
N LYS A 106 17.60 -4.32 5.39
CA LYS A 106 17.80 -4.13 6.84
C LYS A 106 16.73 -3.25 7.44
N THR A 107 16.39 -2.18 6.72
CA THR A 107 15.38 -1.22 7.14
C THR A 107 14.62 -0.70 5.93
N VAL A 108 13.30 -0.70 6.02
CA VAL A 108 12.39 -0.02 5.10
C VAL A 108 11.51 0.90 5.91
N GLN A 109 11.70 2.22 5.76
CA GLN A 109 10.86 3.22 6.42
C GLN A 109 9.87 3.79 5.41
N ILE A 110 8.58 3.65 5.70
CA ILE A 110 7.51 4.27 4.93
C ILE A 110 6.94 5.42 5.77
N VAL A 111 7.01 6.62 5.23
CA VAL A 111 6.61 7.85 5.92
C VAL A 111 5.43 8.46 5.18
N PHE A 112 4.35 8.68 5.91
CA PHE A 112 3.17 9.39 5.43
C PHE A 112 3.26 10.84 5.90
N ALA A 113 3.35 11.75 4.95
CA ALA A 113 3.36 13.18 5.22
C ALA A 113 1.93 13.73 5.23
N GLY A 114 1.67 14.65 6.14
CA GLY A 114 0.41 15.37 6.18
C GLY A 114 0.24 16.26 4.95
N SER A 115 -1.01 16.55 4.58
CA SER A 115 -1.39 17.45 3.49
C SER A 115 -1.99 18.75 4.05
N GLY A 116 -2.10 19.79 3.20
CA GLY A 116 -2.69 21.08 3.57
C GLY A 116 -1.89 21.77 4.67
N ALA A 117 -2.54 22.21 5.75
CA ALA A 117 -1.90 22.90 6.89
C ALA A 117 -0.87 22.04 7.63
N GLY A 118 -0.87 20.72 7.42
CA GLY A 118 0.11 19.77 7.95
C GLY A 118 1.20 19.38 6.95
N ALA A 119 1.30 20.04 5.78
CA ALA A 119 2.28 19.71 4.76
C ALA A 119 3.70 19.72 5.31
N GLY A 120 4.44 18.64 5.04
CA GLY A 120 5.79 18.44 5.55
C GLY A 120 5.90 17.89 6.98
N LYS A 121 4.79 17.76 7.72
CA LYS A 121 4.79 17.08 9.01
C LYS A 121 4.55 15.59 8.79
N VAL A 122 5.30 14.75 9.50
CA VAL A 122 5.08 13.31 9.52
C VAL A 122 3.79 13.02 10.27
N ALA A 123 2.82 12.37 9.61
CA ALA A 123 1.57 11.95 10.23
C ALA A 123 1.68 10.52 10.79
N GLN A 124 2.34 9.64 10.04
CA GLN A 124 2.57 8.25 10.39
C GLN A 124 3.91 7.79 9.81
N LYS A 125 4.59 6.94 10.54
CA LYS A 125 5.80 6.23 10.10
C LYS A 125 5.57 4.73 10.28
N ILE A 126 5.90 3.96 9.26
CA ILE A 126 5.99 2.50 9.33
C ILE A 126 7.45 2.13 9.13
N GLU A 127 8.00 1.37 10.03
CA GLU A 127 9.36 0.84 9.92
C GLU A 127 9.29 -0.69 9.86
N LEU A 128 9.89 -1.26 8.82
CA LEU A 128 10.00 -2.70 8.61
C LEU A 128 11.47 -3.09 8.80
N THR A 129 11.69 -4.11 9.60
CA THR A 129 13.02 -4.67 9.82
C THR A 129 13.13 -6.02 9.09
N ASN A 130 14.30 -6.25 8.49
CA ASN A 130 14.60 -7.47 7.72
C ASN A 130 13.52 -7.80 6.69
N ALA A 131 13.14 -6.78 5.91
CA ALA A 131 12.15 -6.94 4.87
C ALA A 131 12.75 -7.62 3.63
N THR A 132 11.92 -8.37 2.90
CA THR A 132 12.29 -9.02 1.64
C THR A 132 11.27 -8.69 0.57
N ILE A 133 11.73 -8.44 -0.65
CA ILE A 133 10.86 -8.21 -1.79
C ILE A 133 10.36 -9.57 -2.29
N LEU A 134 9.04 -9.78 -2.24
CA LEU A 134 8.40 -11.00 -2.74
C LEU A 134 8.18 -10.97 -4.26
N GLY A 135 7.99 -9.80 -4.82
CA GLY A 135 7.75 -9.63 -6.23
C GLY A 135 7.60 -8.17 -6.64
N ILE A 136 7.90 -7.91 -7.90
CA ILE A 136 7.71 -6.61 -8.55
C ILE A 136 6.87 -6.81 -9.79
N ARG A 137 5.77 -6.05 -9.92
CA ARG A 137 4.88 -6.05 -11.07
C ARG A 137 4.86 -4.66 -11.69
N LYS A 138 5.14 -4.57 -12.98
CA LYS A 138 5.08 -3.31 -13.74
C LYS A 138 3.72 -3.12 -14.38
N ALA A 139 3.19 -1.91 -14.31
CA ALA A 139 1.94 -1.52 -14.93
C ALA A 139 2.09 -0.10 -15.51
N GLY A 140 2.30 0.00 -16.83
CA GLY A 140 2.59 1.27 -17.50
C GLY A 140 3.87 1.92 -16.95
N ASN A 141 3.74 3.14 -16.42
CA ASN A 141 4.85 3.90 -15.83
C ASN A 141 4.99 3.69 -14.30
N THR A 142 4.24 2.75 -13.73
CA THR A 142 4.28 2.44 -12.31
C THR A 142 4.74 1.00 -12.08
N GLU A 143 5.22 0.74 -10.89
CA GLU A 143 5.55 -0.60 -10.42
C GLU A 143 4.94 -0.84 -9.04
N GLU A 144 4.40 -2.03 -8.87
CA GLU A 144 3.86 -2.56 -7.63
C GLU A 144 4.90 -3.50 -7.01
N ILE A 145 5.26 -3.29 -5.78
CA ILE A 145 6.28 -4.05 -5.05
C ILE A 145 5.63 -4.64 -3.81
N LYS A 146 5.74 -5.95 -3.66
CA LYS A 146 5.27 -6.69 -2.50
C LYS A 146 6.42 -6.97 -1.55
N LEU A 147 6.25 -6.58 -0.30
CA LEU A 147 7.23 -6.74 0.77
C LEU A 147 6.67 -7.65 1.86
N THR A 148 7.48 -8.59 2.31
CA THR A 148 7.32 -9.26 3.61
C THR A 148 8.40 -8.75 4.56
N TYR A 149 8.26 -8.98 5.86
CA TYR A 149 9.15 -8.43 6.88
C TYR A 149 9.18 -9.34 8.11
N GLU A 150 10.22 -9.20 8.91
CA GLU A 150 10.36 -9.89 10.19
C GLU A 150 9.65 -9.14 11.31
N SER A 151 9.83 -7.82 11.39
CA SER A 151 9.09 -6.99 12.33
C SER A 151 8.60 -5.71 11.69
N ILE A 152 7.51 -5.19 12.24
CA ILE A 152 6.88 -3.92 11.85
C ILE A 152 6.65 -3.05 13.06
N GLU A 153 7.08 -1.80 12.97
CA GLU A 153 6.76 -0.76 13.94
C GLU A 153 5.95 0.34 13.25
N VAL A 154 4.81 0.68 13.84
CA VAL A 154 3.94 1.75 13.35
C VAL A 154 3.86 2.84 14.40
N THR A 155 4.34 4.03 14.05
CA THR A 155 4.33 5.22 14.90
C THR A 155 3.38 6.26 14.34
N TYR A 156 2.43 6.71 15.16
CA TYR A 156 1.54 7.82 14.86
C TYR A 156 2.04 9.08 15.57
N THR A 157 2.41 10.11 14.80
CA THR A 157 2.96 11.36 15.36
C THR A 157 1.88 12.19 16.05
N ASN A 158 0.63 12.10 15.58
CA ASN A 158 -0.52 12.72 16.24
C ASN A 158 -0.97 11.87 17.43
N GLY A 159 -0.35 12.12 18.61
CA GLY A 159 -0.70 11.43 19.85
C GLY A 159 0.40 10.54 20.43
N GLY A 160 1.57 10.45 19.79
CA GLY A 160 2.75 9.73 20.30
C GLY A 160 2.53 8.23 20.51
N LYS A 161 1.60 7.61 19.79
CA LYS A 161 1.29 6.18 19.94
C LYS A 161 2.16 5.36 18.99
N THR A 162 2.85 4.38 19.54
CA THR A 162 3.62 3.39 18.80
C THR A 162 3.00 2.01 19.00
N ALA A 163 2.85 1.26 17.93
CA ALA A 163 2.48 -0.16 17.95
C ALA A 163 3.60 -0.94 17.24
N MET A 164 4.05 -2.01 17.87
CA MET A 164 5.07 -2.91 17.33
C MET A 164 4.47 -4.31 17.21
N ASP A 165 4.79 -5.00 16.14
CA ASP A 165 4.50 -6.42 15.95
C ASP A 165 5.78 -7.10 15.46
N ASP A 166 6.27 -8.07 16.24
CA ASP A 166 7.46 -8.86 15.96
C ASP A 166 7.06 -10.32 15.80
N TRP A 167 7.36 -10.90 14.65
CA TRP A 167 7.00 -12.28 14.33
C TRP A 167 7.83 -13.33 15.09
N ASN A 168 9.01 -12.93 15.57
CA ASN A 168 9.91 -13.78 16.34
C ASN A 168 9.66 -13.68 17.85
N ALA A 169 8.77 -12.79 18.31
CA ALA A 169 8.43 -12.70 19.72
C ALA A 169 7.76 -14.02 20.17
N PRO A 170 8.22 -14.65 21.26
CA PRO A 170 7.57 -15.83 21.82
C PRO A 170 6.15 -15.46 22.25
N ILE A 171 5.22 -16.39 22.01
CA ILE A 171 3.81 -16.29 22.43
C ILE A 171 3.72 -16.62 23.92
#